data_64657f4a6f55543f7fe76ac74dcd79a0
#
_entry.id   64657f4a6f55543f7fe76ac74dcd79a0
#
_cell.length_a   1.000
_cell.length_b   1.000
_cell.length_c   1.000
_cell.angle_alpha   90.00
_cell.angle_beta   90.00
_cell.angle_gamma   90.00
#
_symmetry.space_group_name_H-M   'P 1'
#
loop_
_entity.id
_entity.type
_entity.pdbx_description
1 polymer ?
#
loop_
_entity_poly.entity_id
_entity_poly.type
_entity_poly.pdbx_seq_one_letter_code
_entity_poly.pdbx_strand_id
1 'polypeptide(L)'
;MSDLSMLINGLKVTAEKGATFERRNPLDGSVATRAPAASVADAVMAADAAAEAFKAWSQTGPGERRALLLKAADALEAKTPQFIEAVGAETGGTGMWAGFNVHLAAGMIREAAALTTQISGEVIPSDVPGSLAMGVRQPAGVVLGIAPWNAPIILGVRAIATPLACGNTVIFKGSENCPRTHQLIVEAFADAGFPPGVVNYITNAPADAGAVVEAIVAQPAVRRVNFTGSTKVGKIIAMTCAKYLKPVVLELGGKAPMVILDDAVIEDAVNGAAFGCFANSGQICMSTERIVVDQKIADAFVKQFAAKAAALPVGDPRKPDPVVLGSVIGMNTVEHCNALIDDALAKGAKLLCGGKASNTLMAATVLDHVTPAMRIYHEETFGPVKCVVRVNGVDEAVACANDNEYGLSSAVFGADIARAFNVARRIDSGICHVNGPTVHDEAQMPFGGVKGSGMGRFGGKAGVAEFTELRWITLQTIPRHYPF
;
A
#
# COMPACT_ATOMS: atom_id res chain seq x y z
N MET A 1 25.80 -8.52 0.48
CA MET A 1 24.86 -9.58 0.04
C MET A 1 24.31 -10.26 1.29
N SER A 2 23.02 -10.37 1.42
CA SER A 2 22.34 -11.05 2.54
C SER A 2 21.75 -12.36 2.06
N ASP A 3 22.05 -13.47 2.75
CA ASP A 3 21.38 -14.75 2.54
C ASP A 3 20.22 -14.86 3.54
N LEU A 4 19.01 -15.07 3.05
CA LEU A 4 17.80 -15.09 3.86
C LEU A 4 17.29 -16.51 4.14
N SER A 5 16.39 -16.58 5.10
CA SER A 5 15.57 -17.75 5.39
C SER A 5 14.10 -17.35 5.43
N MET A 6 13.19 -18.25 5.11
CA MET A 6 11.79 -18.09 5.52
C MET A 6 11.69 -18.19 7.04
N LEU A 7 10.61 -17.65 7.60
CA LEU A 7 10.28 -17.84 9.02
C LEU A 7 8.95 -18.57 9.11
N ILE A 8 8.96 -19.84 9.46
CA ILE A 8 7.77 -20.67 9.59
C ILE A 8 7.75 -21.29 10.97
N ASN A 9 6.66 -21.13 11.70
CA ASN A 9 6.51 -21.61 13.07
C ASN A 9 7.64 -21.16 14.03
N GLY A 10 8.11 -19.90 13.86
CA GLY A 10 9.21 -19.35 14.65
C GLY A 10 10.61 -19.86 14.27
N LEU A 11 10.72 -20.74 13.29
CA LEU A 11 11.98 -21.34 12.84
C LEU A 11 12.45 -20.72 11.52
N LYS A 12 13.77 -20.55 11.39
CA LYS A 12 14.41 -20.20 10.11
C LYS A 12 14.45 -21.44 9.21
N VAL A 13 13.80 -21.36 8.04
CA VAL A 13 13.64 -22.48 7.11
C VAL A 13 14.16 -22.10 5.72
N THR A 14 14.86 -23.02 5.08
CA THR A 14 15.20 -22.93 3.65
C THR A 14 14.02 -23.41 2.81
N ALA A 15 13.95 -23.00 1.54
CA ALA A 15 12.96 -23.57 0.62
C ALA A 15 13.26 -25.05 0.31
N GLU A 16 12.25 -25.77 -0.15
CA GLU A 16 12.37 -27.14 -0.62
C GLU A 16 13.55 -27.27 -1.61
N LYS A 17 14.37 -28.29 -1.42
CA LYS A 17 15.61 -28.53 -2.22
C LYS A 17 16.63 -27.38 -2.21
N GLY A 18 16.53 -26.45 -1.26
CA GLY A 18 17.44 -25.30 -1.17
C GLY A 18 17.29 -24.28 -2.32
N ALA A 19 16.11 -24.24 -2.97
CA ALA A 19 15.84 -23.30 -4.06
C ALA A 19 15.94 -21.85 -3.61
N THR A 20 16.59 -20.98 -4.41
CA THR A 20 16.78 -19.57 -4.11
C THR A 20 16.57 -18.71 -5.36
N PHE A 21 16.31 -17.41 -5.14
CA PHE A 21 16.34 -16.38 -6.18
C PHE A 21 17.15 -15.17 -5.70
N GLU A 22 17.57 -14.33 -6.63
CA GLU A 22 18.37 -13.14 -6.34
C GLU A 22 17.57 -11.87 -6.57
N ARG A 23 17.60 -10.95 -5.59
CA ARG A 23 17.27 -9.56 -5.80
C ARG A 23 18.55 -8.78 -6.12
N ARG A 24 18.55 -8.08 -7.25
CA ARG A 24 19.68 -7.24 -7.67
C ARG A 24 19.39 -5.77 -7.42
N ASN A 25 20.43 -5.03 -7.03
CA ASN A 25 20.35 -3.59 -6.83
C ASN A 25 20.05 -2.91 -8.19
N PRO A 26 19.01 -2.04 -8.27
CA PRO A 26 18.64 -1.42 -9.53
C PRO A 26 19.67 -0.40 -10.07
N LEU A 27 20.60 0.07 -9.22
CA LEU A 27 21.60 1.07 -9.60
C LEU A 27 22.81 0.47 -10.33
N ASP A 28 23.24 -0.73 -9.94
CA ASP A 28 24.49 -1.32 -10.43
C ASP A 28 24.39 -2.80 -10.81
N GLY A 29 23.22 -3.42 -10.62
CA GLY A 29 23.00 -4.83 -10.94
C GLY A 29 23.66 -5.82 -9.99
N SER A 30 24.37 -5.38 -8.94
CA SER A 30 24.98 -6.27 -7.95
C SER A 30 23.89 -7.04 -7.17
N VAL A 31 24.21 -8.25 -6.71
CA VAL A 31 23.30 -9.04 -5.89
C VAL A 31 23.18 -8.40 -4.51
N ALA A 32 22.02 -7.84 -4.22
CA ALA A 32 21.70 -7.25 -2.92
C ALA A 32 21.32 -8.35 -1.91
N THR A 33 20.43 -9.25 -2.31
CA THR A 33 19.85 -10.26 -1.44
C THR A 33 19.64 -11.57 -2.20
N ARG A 34 19.98 -12.71 -1.56
CA ARG A 34 19.56 -14.05 -2.01
C ARG A 34 18.49 -14.56 -1.05
N ALA A 35 17.32 -14.92 -1.57
CA ALA A 35 16.16 -15.32 -0.78
C ALA A 35 15.67 -16.71 -1.18
N PRO A 36 15.05 -17.47 -0.26
CA PRO A 36 14.43 -18.75 -0.57
C PRO A 36 13.34 -18.61 -1.64
N ALA A 37 13.29 -19.55 -2.58
CA ALA A 37 12.23 -19.67 -3.58
C ALA A 37 11.24 -20.74 -3.09
N ALA A 38 10.25 -20.35 -2.26
CA ALA A 38 9.26 -21.26 -1.69
C ALA A 38 8.52 -22.04 -2.78
N SER A 39 8.36 -23.33 -2.54
CA SER A 39 7.49 -24.23 -3.31
C SER A 39 6.05 -24.18 -2.82
N VAL A 40 5.16 -24.89 -3.51
CA VAL A 40 3.78 -25.15 -3.05
C VAL A 40 3.79 -25.89 -1.69
N ALA A 41 4.74 -26.81 -1.46
CA ALA A 41 4.84 -27.52 -0.19
C ALA A 41 5.23 -26.59 0.96
N ASP A 42 6.18 -25.66 0.74
CA ASP A 42 6.54 -24.64 1.73
C ASP A 42 5.36 -23.71 2.05
N ALA A 43 4.57 -23.36 1.04
CA ALA A 43 3.36 -22.55 1.19
C ALA A 43 2.30 -23.23 2.07
N VAL A 44 2.08 -24.54 1.86
CA VAL A 44 1.17 -25.34 2.68
C VAL A 44 1.69 -25.47 4.11
N MET A 45 2.98 -25.73 4.30
CA MET A 45 3.61 -25.78 5.62
C MET A 45 3.43 -24.46 6.42
N ALA A 46 3.54 -23.31 5.77
CA ALA A 46 3.29 -22.02 6.41
C ALA A 46 1.80 -21.86 6.80
N ALA A 47 0.88 -22.36 5.97
CA ALA A 47 -0.54 -22.31 6.26
C ALA A 47 -0.93 -23.24 7.44
N ASP A 48 -0.35 -24.44 7.50
CA ASP A 48 -0.56 -25.38 8.60
C ASP A 48 -0.02 -24.82 9.93
N ALA A 49 1.18 -24.22 9.91
CA ALA A 49 1.75 -23.57 11.08
C ALA A 49 0.87 -22.41 11.60
N ALA A 50 0.36 -21.57 10.69
CA ALA A 50 -0.54 -20.49 11.05
C ALA A 50 -1.89 -21.00 11.59
N ALA A 51 -2.43 -22.08 11.01
CA ALA A 51 -3.67 -22.69 11.45
C ALA A 51 -3.55 -23.29 12.86
N GLU A 52 -2.44 -23.95 13.17
CA GLU A 52 -2.19 -24.50 14.52
C GLU A 52 -2.06 -23.39 15.54
N ALA A 53 -1.25 -22.36 15.25
CA ALA A 53 -1.06 -21.21 16.15
C ALA A 53 -2.36 -20.43 16.39
N PHE A 54 -3.27 -20.38 15.41
CA PHE A 54 -4.56 -19.70 15.52
C PHE A 54 -5.41 -20.21 16.68
N LYS A 55 -5.35 -21.50 17.01
CA LYS A 55 -6.16 -22.12 18.07
C LYS A 55 -5.94 -21.43 19.42
N ALA A 56 -4.68 -21.14 19.77
CA ALA A 56 -4.33 -20.45 21.00
C ALA A 56 -4.41 -18.94 20.85
N TRP A 57 -3.87 -18.39 19.74
CA TRP A 57 -3.77 -16.95 19.53
C TRP A 57 -5.15 -16.27 19.47
N SER A 58 -6.15 -16.88 18.86
CA SER A 58 -7.52 -16.35 18.79
C SER A 58 -8.19 -16.22 20.16
N GLN A 59 -7.70 -16.91 21.18
CA GLN A 59 -8.18 -16.85 22.57
C GLN A 59 -7.37 -15.88 23.43
N THR A 60 -6.27 -15.32 22.89
CA THR A 60 -5.42 -14.36 23.60
C THR A 60 -6.20 -13.08 23.89
N GLY A 61 -6.15 -12.60 25.14
CA GLY A 61 -6.87 -11.40 25.56
C GLY A 61 -6.39 -10.12 24.85
N PRO A 62 -7.24 -9.08 24.73
CA PRO A 62 -6.88 -7.84 24.04
C PRO A 62 -5.70 -7.11 24.69
N GLY A 63 -5.55 -7.18 26.01
CA GLY A 63 -4.40 -6.58 26.73
C GLY A 63 -3.06 -7.19 26.38
N GLU A 64 -3.01 -8.50 26.23
CA GLU A 64 -1.79 -9.22 25.85
C GLU A 64 -1.41 -8.94 24.39
N ARG A 65 -2.40 -8.99 23.45
CA ARG A 65 -2.17 -8.62 22.05
C ARG A 65 -1.66 -7.18 21.93
N ARG A 66 -2.24 -6.24 22.72
CA ARG A 66 -1.78 -4.85 22.78
C ARG A 66 -0.32 -4.77 23.23
N ALA A 67 0.04 -5.46 24.32
CA ALA A 67 1.39 -5.42 24.87
C ALA A 67 2.43 -5.93 23.86
N LEU A 68 2.13 -7.03 23.15
CA LEU A 68 3.00 -7.58 22.11
C LEU A 68 3.14 -6.64 20.90
N LEU A 69 2.04 -6.03 20.44
CA LEU A 69 2.06 -5.07 19.34
C LEU A 69 2.90 -3.83 19.71
N LEU A 70 2.77 -3.28 20.92
CA LEU A 70 3.60 -2.15 21.35
C LEU A 70 5.10 -2.51 21.36
N LYS A 71 5.47 -3.67 21.85
CA LYS A 71 6.85 -4.17 21.77
C LYS A 71 7.33 -4.33 20.32
N ALA A 72 6.45 -4.79 19.42
CA ALA A 72 6.80 -4.92 18.01
C ALA A 72 7.04 -3.55 17.33
N ALA A 73 6.30 -2.52 17.71
CA ALA A 73 6.55 -1.16 17.23
C ALA A 73 7.93 -0.65 17.65
N ASP A 74 8.31 -0.86 18.91
CA ASP A 74 9.61 -0.45 19.43
C ASP A 74 10.75 -1.26 18.80
N ALA A 75 10.56 -2.58 18.61
CA ALA A 75 11.52 -3.45 17.94
C ALA A 75 11.70 -3.08 16.45
N LEU A 76 10.63 -2.64 15.77
CA LEU A 76 10.69 -2.16 14.41
C LEU A 76 11.53 -0.86 14.30
N GLU A 77 11.27 0.12 15.17
CA GLU A 77 12.02 1.38 15.20
C GLU A 77 13.51 1.15 15.51
N ALA A 78 13.82 0.21 16.40
CA ALA A 78 15.20 -0.14 16.72
C ALA A 78 16.00 -0.68 15.53
N LYS A 79 15.30 -1.21 14.50
CA LYS A 79 15.92 -1.72 13.26
C LYS A 79 16.03 -0.65 12.17
N THR A 80 15.77 0.64 12.44
CA THR A 80 15.83 1.72 11.43
C THR A 80 17.11 1.72 10.57
N PRO A 81 18.34 1.60 11.15
CA PRO A 81 19.54 1.55 10.32
C PRO A 81 19.56 0.38 9.34
N GLN A 82 19.10 -0.79 9.76
CA GLN A 82 19.03 -2.00 8.93
C GLN A 82 17.98 -1.83 7.80
N PHE A 83 16.85 -1.18 8.07
CA PHE A 83 15.86 -0.86 7.06
C PHE A 83 16.39 0.13 6.02
N ILE A 84 17.12 1.16 6.43
CA ILE A 84 17.75 2.13 5.52
C ILE A 84 18.73 1.40 4.58
N GLU A 85 19.57 0.53 5.12
CA GLU A 85 20.52 -0.28 4.33
C GLU A 85 19.78 -1.20 3.33
N ALA A 86 18.79 -1.95 3.82
CA ALA A 86 18.04 -2.91 2.99
C ALA A 86 17.25 -2.21 1.87
N VAL A 87 16.54 -1.12 2.16
CA VAL A 87 15.79 -0.35 1.15
C VAL A 87 16.74 0.23 0.11
N GLY A 88 17.88 0.81 0.51
CA GLY A 88 18.88 1.31 -0.41
C GLY A 88 19.48 0.23 -1.30
N ALA A 89 19.75 -0.96 -0.74
CA ALA A 89 20.31 -2.08 -1.46
C ALA A 89 19.32 -2.76 -2.40
N GLU A 90 18.07 -2.95 -1.96
CA GLU A 90 17.07 -3.74 -2.70
C GLU A 90 16.27 -2.90 -3.71
N THR A 91 15.93 -1.66 -3.36
CA THR A 91 15.03 -0.83 -4.18
C THR A 91 15.68 0.45 -4.74
N GLY A 92 16.88 0.81 -4.24
CA GLY A 92 17.51 2.09 -4.57
C GLY A 92 16.79 3.30 -3.98
N GLY A 93 15.93 3.07 -2.99
CA GLY A 93 15.21 4.12 -2.27
C GLY A 93 16.12 4.92 -1.34
N THR A 94 15.74 6.17 -1.04
CA THR A 94 16.52 7.06 -0.16
C THR A 94 16.41 6.67 1.31
N GLY A 95 17.43 6.99 2.11
CA GLY A 95 17.39 6.79 3.56
C GLY A 95 16.27 7.58 4.24
N MET A 96 15.94 8.78 3.72
CA MET A 96 14.80 9.58 4.18
C MET A 96 13.48 8.83 3.98
N TRP A 97 13.27 8.24 2.81
CA TRP A 97 12.07 7.44 2.52
C TRP A 97 11.98 6.21 3.42
N ALA A 98 13.10 5.50 3.62
CA ALA A 98 13.14 4.35 4.53
C ALA A 98 12.81 4.75 5.97
N GLY A 99 13.42 5.83 6.48
CA GLY A 99 13.14 6.35 7.83
C GLY A 99 11.68 6.77 8.01
N PHE A 100 11.10 7.48 7.03
CA PHE A 100 9.68 7.81 7.02
C PHE A 100 8.79 6.54 7.06
N ASN A 101 9.14 5.52 6.26
CA ASN A 101 8.42 4.24 6.27
C ASN A 101 8.44 3.59 7.65
N VAL A 102 9.60 3.55 8.34
CA VAL A 102 9.71 2.97 9.68
C VAL A 102 8.83 3.72 10.68
N HIS A 103 8.91 5.06 10.67
CA HIS A 103 8.14 5.88 11.59
C HIS A 103 6.63 5.67 11.44
N LEU A 104 6.11 5.76 10.20
CA LEU A 104 4.68 5.56 9.95
C LEU A 104 4.25 4.12 10.23
N ALA A 105 5.06 3.13 9.87
CA ALA A 105 4.78 1.72 10.15
C ALA A 105 4.70 1.42 11.64
N ALA A 106 5.62 1.96 12.46
CA ALA A 106 5.55 1.85 13.90
C ALA A 106 4.27 2.50 14.47
N GLY A 107 3.87 3.66 13.91
CA GLY A 107 2.59 4.29 14.21
C GLY A 107 1.40 3.38 13.90
N MET A 108 1.42 2.66 12.76
CA MET A 108 0.38 1.69 12.40
C MET A 108 0.31 0.50 13.36
N ILE A 109 1.44 0.00 13.85
CA ILE A 109 1.45 -1.07 14.86
C ILE A 109 0.85 -0.54 16.19
N ARG A 110 1.19 0.68 16.60
CA ARG A 110 0.64 1.32 17.79
C ARG A 110 -0.86 1.56 17.68
N GLU A 111 -1.34 1.99 16.52
CA GLU A 111 -2.78 2.10 16.24
C GLU A 111 -3.48 0.74 16.31
N ALA A 112 -2.91 -0.29 15.69
CA ALA A 112 -3.43 -1.66 15.79
C ALA A 112 -3.49 -2.13 17.24
N ALA A 113 -2.50 -1.80 18.07
CA ALA A 113 -2.51 -2.05 19.52
C ALA A 113 -3.66 -1.32 20.23
N ALA A 114 -3.93 -0.06 19.85
CA ALA A 114 -5.04 0.73 20.42
C ALA A 114 -6.40 0.15 20.03
N LEU A 115 -6.53 -0.43 18.82
CA LEU A 115 -7.77 -1.03 18.34
C LEU A 115 -8.16 -2.33 19.06
N THR A 116 -7.25 -3.03 19.75
CA THR A 116 -7.54 -4.34 20.38
C THR A 116 -8.74 -4.33 21.33
N THR A 117 -8.99 -3.23 22.02
CA THR A 117 -10.14 -3.04 22.93
C THR A 117 -11.32 -2.31 22.26
N GLN A 118 -11.22 -1.99 20.99
CA GLN A 118 -12.27 -1.34 20.20
C GLN A 118 -12.97 -2.32 19.22
N ILE A 119 -12.59 -3.60 19.25
CA ILE A 119 -13.24 -4.67 18.48
C ILE A 119 -14.53 -5.04 19.23
N SER A 120 -15.51 -4.14 19.15
CA SER A 120 -16.79 -4.25 19.86
C SER A 120 -17.85 -4.91 18.99
N GLY A 121 -18.82 -5.55 19.65
CA GLY A 121 -20.09 -5.96 19.05
C GLY A 121 -21.22 -5.02 19.43
N GLU A 122 -22.44 -5.44 19.14
CA GLU A 122 -23.68 -4.70 19.43
C GLU A 122 -24.68 -5.58 20.16
N VAL A 123 -25.43 -5.02 21.09
CA VAL A 123 -26.65 -5.63 21.62
C VAL A 123 -27.83 -5.07 20.80
N ILE A 124 -28.56 -5.98 20.15
CA ILE A 124 -29.60 -5.63 19.18
C ILE A 124 -30.96 -6.01 19.76
N PRO A 125 -31.99 -5.12 19.76
CA PRO A 125 -33.32 -5.46 20.19
C PRO A 125 -33.89 -6.67 19.43
N SER A 126 -34.51 -7.61 20.14
CA SER A 126 -35.15 -8.78 19.56
C SER A 126 -36.66 -8.69 19.68
N ASP A 127 -37.38 -9.08 18.62
CA ASP A 127 -38.85 -9.19 18.63
C ASP A 127 -39.33 -10.44 19.39
N VAL A 128 -38.39 -11.34 19.77
CA VAL A 128 -38.71 -12.56 20.50
C VAL A 128 -38.63 -12.31 22.00
N PRO A 129 -39.75 -12.42 22.77
CA PRO A 129 -39.72 -12.23 24.21
C PRO A 129 -38.72 -13.11 24.92
N GLY A 130 -37.97 -12.54 25.86
CA GLY A 130 -36.90 -13.22 26.60
C GLY A 130 -35.67 -13.57 25.81
N SER A 131 -35.50 -13.04 24.58
CA SER A 131 -34.31 -13.21 23.78
C SER A 131 -33.35 -12.01 23.91
N LEU A 132 -32.11 -12.25 24.29
CA LEU A 132 -31.00 -11.28 24.17
C LEU A 132 -30.25 -11.58 22.88
N ALA A 133 -30.25 -10.65 21.95
CA ALA A 133 -29.57 -10.76 20.68
C ALA A 133 -28.30 -9.88 20.63
N MET A 134 -27.23 -10.43 20.12
CA MET A 134 -25.92 -9.76 20.01
C MET A 134 -25.28 -10.02 18.64
N GLY A 135 -24.70 -8.96 18.07
CA GLY A 135 -23.70 -9.06 17.00
C GLY A 135 -22.31 -9.06 17.63
N VAL A 136 -21.59 -10.16 17.55
CA VAL A 136 -20.26 -10.33 18.16
C VAL A 136 -19.19 -10.43 17.08
N ARG A 137 -18.15 -9.61 17.17
CA ARG A 137 -16.97 -9.73 16.30
C ARG A 137 -16.00 -10.76 16.86
N GLN A 138 -15.52 -11.63 15.98
CA GLN A 138 -14.56 -12.67 16.32
C GLN A 138 -13.44 -12.75 15.26
N PRO A 139 -12.25 -13.27 15.59
CA PRO A 139 -11.19 -13.51 14.61
C PRO A 139 -11.69 -14.36 13.43
N ALA A 140 -11.26 -14.02 12.23
CA ALA A 140 -11.70 -14.76 11.02
C ALA A 140 -10.95 -16.09 10.84
N GLY A 141 -9.64 -16.13 11.16
CA GLY A 141 -8.77 -17.29 10.93
C GLY A 141 -7.36 -16.90 10.54
N VAL A 142 -6.77 -17.63 9.60
CA VAL A 142 -5.49 -17.29 9.00
C VAL A 142 -5.69 -16.21 7.94
N VAL A 143 -4.83 -15.20 7.93
CA VAL A 143 -4.82 -14.11 6.94
C VAL A 143 -3.58 -14.24 6.07
N LEU A 144 -3.75 -14.24 4.76
CA LEU A 144 -2.65 -14.06 3.81
C LEU A 144 -2.46 -12.57 3.54
N GLY A 145 -1.30 -12.04 3.90
CA GLY A 145 -0.88 -10.67 3.59
C GLY A 145 0.17 -10.63 2.48
N ILE A 146 -0.04 -9.82 1.45
CA ILE A 146 0.87 -9.66 0.32
C ILE A 146 1.15 -8.18 0.13
N ALA A 147 2.41 -7.78 0.28
CA ALA A 147 2.82 -6.38 0.18
C ALA A 147 3.85 -6.16 -0.93
N PRO A 148 3.84 -4.97 -1.58
CA PRO A 148 4.78 -4.58 -2.62
C PRO A 148 6.05 -3.94 -2.03
N TRP A 149 6.91 -3.48 -2.92
CA TRP A 149 8.26 -2.97 -2.66
C TRP A 149 8.38 -1.45 -2.52
N ASN A 150 7.38 -0.67 -2.93
CA ASN A 150 7.51 0.79 -3.08
C ASN A 150 7.45 1.58 -1.75
N ALA A 151 6.66 1.11 -0.80
CA ALA A 151 6.66 1.56 0.59
C ALA A 151 6.71 0.31 1.50
N PRO A 152 7.82 -0.45 1.44
CA PRO A 152 7.84 -1.85 1.85
C PRO A 152 7.54 -2.06 3.33
N ILE A 153 7.98 -1.13 4.19
CA ILE A 153 7.81 -1.28 5.64
C ILE A 153 6.37 -0.91 6.03
N ILE A 154 5.84 0.19 5.51
CA ILE A 154 4.45 0.62 5.74
C ILE A 154 3.48 -0.48 5.28
N LEU A 155 3.63 -0.94 4.03
CA LEU A 155 2.68 -1.87 3.43
C LEU A 155 2.83 -3.29 3.97
N GLY A 156 4.05 -3.70 4.35
CA GLY A 156 4.27 -4.96 5.05
C GLY A 156 3.63 -4.97 6.45
N VAL A 157 3.81 -3.91 7.23
CA VAL A 157 3.16 -3.76 8.54
C VAL A 157 1.65 -3.68 8.41
N ARG A 158 1.13 -2.94 7.43
CA ARG A 158 -0.31 -2.84 7.15
C ARG A 158 -0.93 -4.21 6.89
N ALA A 159 -0.21 -5.09 6.18
CA ALA A 159 -0.67 -6.44 5.90
C ALA A 159 -0.72 -7.35 7.14
N ILE A 160 -0.02 -7.00 8.24
CA ILE A 160 0.20 -7.85 9.41
C ILE A 160 -0.52 -7.32 10.67
N ALA A 161 -0.36 -6.02 10.99
CA ALA A 161 -0.65 -5.50 12.32
C ALA A 161 -2.13 -5.55 12.70
N THR A 162 -3.04 -5.06 11.84
CA THR A 162 -4.49 -5.09 12.11
C THR A 162 -5.04 -6.52 12.16
N PRO A 163 -4.69 -7.46 11.25
CA PRO A 163 -5.03 -8.88 11.42
C PRO A 163 -4.64 -9.44 12.79
N LEU A 164 -3.42 -9.20 13.27
CA LEU A 164 -2.96 -9.66 14.58
C LEU A 164 -3.74 -9.04 15.73
N ALA A 165 -4.03 -7.74 15.67
CA ALA A 165 -4.85 -7.05 16.67
C ALA A 165 -6.25 -7.67 16.78
N CYS A 166 -6.81 -8.13 15.65
CA CYS A 166 -8.10 -8.82 15.57
C CYS A 166 -8.04 -10.29 16.05
N GLY A 167 -6.86 -10.82 16.42
CA GLY A 167 -6.69 -12.19 16.90
C GLY A 167 -6.51 -13.23 15.78
N ASN A 168 -6.24 -12.81 14.55
CA ASN A 168 -5.88 -13.69 13.43
C ASN A 168 -4.39 -14.01 13.45
N THR A 169 -4.00 -15.13 12.86
CA THR A 169 -2.62 -15.42 12.49
C THR A 169 -2.34 -15.00 11.06
N VAL A 170 -1.06 -14.77 10.73
CA VAL A 170 -0.68 -14.19 9.43
C VAL A 170 0.37 -15.04 8.73
N ILE A 171 0.15 -15.26 7.44
CA ILE A 171 1.18 -15.65 6.49
C ILE A 171 1.52 -14.38 5.68
N PHE A 172 2.73 -13.89 5.85
CA PHE A 172 3.21 -12.73 5.11
C PHE A 172 4.05 -13.18 3.92
N LYS A 173 3.52 -13.01 2.72
CA LYS A 173 4.24 -13.24 1.47
C LYS A 173 4.99 -11.98 1.10
N GLY A 174 6.32 -12.00 1.25
CA GLY A 174 7.19 -10.89 0.90
C GLY A 174 7.27 -10.64 -0.61
N SER A 175 7.57 -9.38 -0.98
CA SER A 175 7.89 -9.04 -2.36
C SER A 175 9.27 -9.56 -2.75
N GLU A 176 9.38 -10.07 -3.96
CA GLU A 176 10.64 -10.50 -4.58
C GLU A 176 11.60 -9.33 -4.83
N ASN A 177 11.11 -8.10 -4.80
CA ASN A 177 11.90 -6.89 -4.98
C ASN A 177 12.49 -6.31 -3.68
N CYS A 178 12.03 -6.76 -2.50
CA CYS A 178 12.52 -6.30 -1.20
C CYS A 178 12.46 -7.38 -0.11
N PRO A 179 12.98 -8.60 -0.37
CA PRO A 179 12.83 -9.72 0.56
C PRO A 179 13.50 -9.47 1.90
N ARG A 180 14.67 -8.83 1.98
CA ARG A 180 15.32 -8.52 3.25
C ARG A 180 14.55 -7.47 4.04
N THR A 181 14.09 -6.43 3.38
CA THR A 181 13.27 -5.39 4.00
C THR A 181 12.02 -5.99 4.66
N HIS A 182 11.32 -6.88 3.97
CA HIS A 182 10.14 -7.55 4.51
C HIS A 182 10.49 -8.55 5.65
N GLN A 183 11.62 -9.24 5.55
CA GLN A 183 12.07 -10.13 6.63
C GLN A 183 12.32 -9.36 7.92
N LEU A 184 12.94 -8.17 7.86
CA LEU A 184 13.18 -7.32 9.03
C LEU A 184 11.90 -6.96 9.79
N ILE A 185 10.77 -6.81 9.08
CA ILE A 185 9.46 -6.59 9.71
C ILE A 185 9.10 -7.80 10.58
N VAL A 186 9.18 -9.00 10.00
CA VAL A 186 8.79 -10.22 10.72
C VAL A 186 9.75 -10.53 11.87
N GLU A 187 11.04 -10.24 11.70
CA GLU A 187 12.02 -10.30 12.80
C GLU A 187 11.64 -9.37 13.96
N ALA A 188 11.09 -8.16 13.69
CA ALA A 188 10.63 -7.26 14.75
C ALA A 188 9.44 -7.84 15.54
N PHE A 189 8.50 -8.54 14.89
CA PHE A 189 7.43 -9.26 15.60
C PHE A 189 7.98 -10.45 16.41
N ALA A 190 8.94 -11.19 15.86
CA ALA A 190 9.59 -12.29 16.60
C ALA A 190 10.34 -11.78 17.84
N ASP A 191 11.11 -10.68 17.70
CA ASP A 191 11.83 -10.04 18.79
C ASP A 191 10.90 -9.50 19.88
N ALA A 192 9.67 -9.10 19.52
CA ALA A 192 8.63 -8.68 20.46
C ALA A 192 8.04 -9.84 21.28
N GLY A 193 8.34 -11.10 20.91
CA GLY A 193 7.88 -12.29 21.60
C GLY A 193 6.52 -12.83 21.14
N PHE A 194 6.11 -12.56 19.91
CA PHE A 194 4.94 -13.23 19.33
C PHE A 194 5.14 -14.74 19.30
N PRO A 195 4.13 -15.55 19.67
CA PRO A 195 4.26 -16.99 19.69
C PRO A 195 4.62 -17.59 18.32
N PRO A 196 5.36 -18.70 18.26
CA PRO A 196 5.62 -19.42 17.01
C PRO A 196 4.36 -19.66 16.18
N GLY A 197 4.43 -19.47 14.86
CA GLY A 197 3.33 -19.66 13.94
C GLY A 197 2.31 -18.52 13.86
N VAL A 198 2.31 -17.55 14.79
CA VAL A 198 1.40 -16.41 14.74
C VAL A 198 1.72 -15.48 13.55
N VAL A 199 3.00 -15.28 13.27
CA VAL A 199 3.48 -14.60 12.05
C VAL A 199 4.44 -15.53 11.32
N ASN A 200 4.10 -15.85 10.07
CA ASN A 200 4.95 -16.66 9.20
C ASN A 200 5.37 -15.83 8.00
N TYR A 201 6.61 -16.00 7.54
CA TYR A 201 7.19 -15.29 6.42
C TYR A 201 7.67 -16.22 5.34
N ILE A 202 7.20 -15.99 4.10
CA ILE A 202 7.64 -16.73 2.94
C ILE A 202 8.02 -15.77 1.81
N THR A 203 8.95 -16.22 0.97
CA THR A 203 9.35 -15.57 -0.28
C THR A 203 9.28 -16.59 -1.41
N ASN A 204 9.13 -16.14 -2.65
CA ASN A 204 9.08 -16.99 -3.82
C ASN A 204 9.86 -16.36 -4.98
N ALA A 205 10.33 -17.17 -5.91
CA ALA A 205 10.81 -16.66 -7.18
C ALA A 205 9.65 -16.05 -7.99
N PRO A 206 9.88 -15.01 -8.81
CA PRO A 206 8.82 -14.33 -9.56
C PRO A 206 7.92 -15.26 -10.37
N ALA A 207 8.49 -16.31 -10.98
CA ALA A 207 7.76 -17.27 -11.80
C ALA A 207 6.76 -18.13 -10.99
N ASP A 208 7.02 -18.34 -9.70
CA ASP A 208 6.26 -19.28 -8.85
C ASP A 208 5.13 -18.55 -8.08
N ALA A 209 5.06 -17.22 -8.16
CA ALA A 209 4.15 -16.40 -7.35
C ALA A 209 2.68 -16.85 -7.46
N GLY A 210 2.20 -17.17 -8.65
CA GLY A 210 0.83 -17.61 -8.88
C GLY A 210 0.51 -18.91 -8.16
N ALA A 211 1.37 -19.92 -8.32
CA ALA A 211 1.19 -21.25 -7.73
C ALA A 211 1.28 -21.21 -6.19
N VAL A 212 2.24 -20.47 -5.64
CA VAL A 212 2.44 -20.30 -4.19
C VAL A 212 1.24 -19.60 -3.56
N VAL A 213 0.77 -18.50 -4.15
CA VAL A 213 -0.38 -17.74 -3.65
C VAL A 213 -1.66 -18.57 -3.73
N GLU A 214 -1.93 -19.25 -4.85
CA GLU A 214 -3.10 -20.11 -4.99
C GLU A 214 -3.10 -21.26 -3.97
N ALA A 215 -1.94 -21.89 -3.74
CA ALA A 215 -1.80 -22.96 -2.76
C ALA A 215 -2.17 -22.51 -1.34
N ILE A 216 -1.79 -21.28 -0.94
CA ILE A 216 -2.17 -20.72 0.36
C ILE A 216 -3.66 -20.39 0.39
N VAL A 217 -4.18 -19.70 -0.62
CA VAL A 217 -5.60 -19.30 -0.68
C VAL A 217 -6.53 -20.51 -0.67
N ALA A 218 -6.11 -21.61 -1.26
CA ALA A 218 -6.87 -22.87 -1.28
C ALA A 218 -7.01 -23.52 0.12
N GLN A 219 -6.12 -23.19 1.09
CA GLN A 219 -6.19 -23.82 2.41
C GLN A 219 -7.47 -23.42 3.16
N PRO A 220 -8.21 -24.38 3.77
CA PRO A 220 -9.45 -24.08 4.50
C PRO A 220 -9.26 -23.09 5.65
N ALA A 221 -8.12 -23.13 6.34
CA ALA A 221 -7.79 -22.26 7.47
C ALA A 221 -7.56 -20.80 7.05
N VAL A 222 -7.15 -20.55 5.80
CA VAL A 222 -6.99 -19.19 5.26
C VAL A 222 -8.37 -18.60 5.00
N ARG A 223 -8.72 -17.55 5.72
CA ARG A 223 -10.07 -16.98 5.72
C ARG A 223 -10.15 -15.56 5.14
N ARG A 224 -9.02 -14.87 5.07
CA ARG A 224 -8.91 -13.51 4.53
C ARG A 224 -7.64 -13.39 3.71
N VAL A 225 -7.71 -12.57 2.70
CA VAL A 225 -6.53 -12.15 1.91
C VAL A 225 -6.49 -10.62 1.91
N ASN A 226 -5.31 -10.06 2.05
CA ASN A 226 -5.08 -8.66 1.74
C ASN A 226 -3.91 -8.55 0.77
N PHE A 227 -4.07 -7.71 -0.24
CA PHE A 227 -3.10 -7.52 -1.30
C PHE A 227 -2.96 -6.03 -1.62
N THR A 228 -1.73 -5.56 -1.63
CA THR A 228 -1.36 -4.26 -2.21
C THR A 228 -0.44 -4.49 -3.40
N GLY A 229 -0.76 -3.89 -4.55
CA GLY A 229 0.04 -4.03 -5.77
C GLY A 229 -0.66 -3.54 -7.04
N SER A 230 -0.25 -4.05 -8.21
CA SER A 230 -0.83 -3.61 -9.48
C SER A 230 -2.27 -4.10 -9.69
N THR A 231 -3.09 -3.29 -10.37
CA THR A 231 -4.48 -3.64 -10.72
C THR A 231 -4.58 -4.96 -11.50
N LYS A 232 -3.62 -5.23 -12.41
CA LYS A 232 -3.55 -6.49 -13.15
C LYS A 232 -3.44 -7.70 -12.23
N VAL A 233 -2.52 -7.66 -11.26
CA VAL A 233 -2.31 -8.76 -10.29
C VAL A 233 -3.48 -8.82 -9.30
N GLY A 234 -4.00 -7.68 -8.86
CA GLY A 234 -5.16 -7.61 -7.98
C GLY A 234 -6.39 -8.32 -8.56
N LYS A 235 -6.66 -8.15 -9.85
CA LYS A 235 -7.74 -8.87 -10.56
C LYS A 235 -7.53 -10.38 -10.54
N ILE A 236 -6.30 -10.87 -10.73
CA ILE A 236 -5.95 -12.30 -10.65
C ILE A 236 -6.20 -12.84 -9.24
N ILE A 237 -5.73 -12.12 -8.21
CA ILE A 237 -5.92 -12.51 -6.81
C ILE A 237 -7.40 -12.51 -6.44
N ALA A 238 -8.19 -11.52 -6.88
CA ALA A 238 -9.62 -11.48 -6.67
C ALA A 238 -10.33 -12.71 -7.26
N MET A 239 -9.98 -13.10 -8.49
CA MET A 239 -10.52 -14.31 -9.12
C MET A 239 -10.13 -15.58 -8.35
N THR A 240 -8.88 -15.69 -7.91
CA THR A 240 -8.41 -16.81 -7.08
C THR A 240 -9.18 -16.84 -5.76
N CYS A 241 -9.36 -15.72 -5.08
CA CYS A 241 -10.13 -15.63 -3.85
C CYS A 241 -11.60 -16.03 -4.06
N ALA A 242 -12.22 -15.59 -5.15
CA ALA A 242 -13.59 -15.93 -5.50
C ALA A 242 -13.78 -17.44 -5.71
N LYS A 243 -12.81 -18.13 -6.36
CA LYS A 243 -12.80 -19.57 -6.55
C LYS A 243 -12.95 -20.34 -5.22
N TYR A 244 -12.39 -19.82 -4.13
CA TYR A 244 -12.40 -20.44 -2.80
C TYR A 244 -13.30 -19.71 -1.80
N LEU A 245 -14.13 -18.75 -2.25
CA LEU A 245 -15.01 -17.91 -1.41
C LEU A 245 -14.28 -17.23 -0.25
N LYS A 246 -13.10 -16.66 -0.52
CA LYS A 246 -12.31 -15.91 0.44
C LYS A 246 -12.52 -14.40 0.24
N PRO A 247 -12.98 -13.65 1.24
CA PRO A 247 -12.99 -12.20 1.18
C PRO A 247 -11.57 -11.66 1.01
N VAL A 248 -11.44 -10.57 0.24
CA VAL A 248 -10.15 -9.95 -0.09
C VAL A 248 -10.21 -8.44 0.00
N VAL A 249 -9.20 -7.84 0.63
CA VAL A 249 -8.94 -6.39 0.60
C VAL A 249 -7.90 -6.14 -0.48
N LEU A 250 -8.20 -5.25 -1.41
CA LEU A 250 -7.32 -4.91 -2.53
C LEU A 250 -7.01 -3.41 -2.49
N GLU A 251 -5.72 -3.08 -2.45
CA GLU A 251 -5.19 -1.73 -2.65
C GLU A 251 -4.32 -1.77 -3.90
N LEU A 252 -4.72 -1.04 -4.94
CA LEU A 252 -4.20 -1.24 -6.29
C LEU A 252 -3.64 0.09 -6.85
N GLY A 253 -3.40 0.12 -8.17
CA GLY A 253 -2.88 1.28 -8.87
C GLY A 253 -3.75 2.53 -8.77
N GLY A 254 -3.18 3.66 -9.16
CA GLY A 254 -3.85 4.95 -9.13
C GLY A 254 -3.43 5.86 -10.28
N LYS A 255 -4.29 6.83 -10.60
CA LYS A 255 -3.99 7.95 -11.50
C LYS A 255 -4.46 9.24 -10.84
N ALA A 256 -3.97 9.46 -9.61
CA ALA A 256 -4.47 10.48 -8.70
C ALA A 256 -4.46 11.90 -9.35
N PRO A 257 -5.63 12.56 -9.44
CA PRO A 257 -5.73 13.93 -9.91
C PRO A 257 -5.47 14.91 -8.76
N MET A 258 -4.73 15.98 -9.04
CA MET A 258 -4.62 17.17 -8.20
C MET A 258 -5.27 18.33 -8.95
N VAL A 259 -6.44 18.74 -8.51
CA VAL A 259 -7.19 19.87 -9.07
C VAL A 259 -6.73 21.17 -8.44
N ILE A 260 -6.38 22.14 -9.28
CA ILE A 260 -5.92 23.47 -8.85
C ILE A 260 -6.88 24.51 -9.41
N LEU A 261 -7.71 25.08 -8.53
CA LEU A 261 -8.73 26.07 -8.86
C LEU A 261 -8.11 27.44 -9.15
N ASP A 262 -8.84 28.31 -9.84
CA ASP A 262 -8.38 29.64 -10.27
C ASP A 262 -8.09 30.62 -9.13
N ASP A 263 -8.57 30.33 -7.91
CA ASP A 263 -8.31 31.09 -6.69
C ASP A 263 -7.22 30.47 -5.79
N ALA A 264 -6.59 29.35 -6.21
CA ALA A 264 -5.58 28.66 -5.39
C ALA A 264 -4.34 29.53 -5.13
N VAL A 265 -3.78 29.40 -3.92
CA VAL A 265 -2.46 29.97 -3.61
C VAL A 265 -1.42 29.17 -4.36
N ILE A 266 -0.82 29.77 -5.38
CA ILE A 266 0.07 29.08 -6.33
C ILE A 266 1.26 28.43 -5.62
N GLU A 267 1.88 29.10 -4.66
CA GLU A 267 3.04 28.58 -3.92
C GLU A 267 2.69 27.29 -3.16
N ASP A 268 1.56 27.27 -2.47
CA ASP A 268 1.09 26.10 -1.73
C ASP A 268 0.77 24.93 -2.68
N ALA A 269 0.11 25.22 -3.80
CA ALA A 269 -0.19 24.24 -4.83
C ALA A 269 1.09 23.65 -5.47
N VAL A 270 2.10 24.48 -5.74
CA VAL A 270 3.42 24.07 -6.26
C VAL A 270 4.15 23.17 -5.25
N ASN A 271 4.12 23.53 -3.96
CA ASN A 271 4.75 22.74 -2.90
C ASN A 271 4.07 21.38 -2.75
N GLY A 272 2.74 21.37 -2.71
CA GLY A 272 1.94 20.14 -2.66
C GLY A 272 2.14 19.25 -3.88
N ALA A 273 2.17 19.85 -5.09
CA ALA A 273 2.43 19.14 -6.33
C ALA A 273 3.83 18.52 -6.37
N ALA A 274 4.87 19.27 -5.98
CA ALA A 274 6.24 18.77 -5.99
C ALA A 274 6.41 17.57 -5.05
N PHE A 275 5.85 17.61 -3.85
CA PHE A 275 5.84 16.48 -2.93
C PHE A 275 5.02 15.31 -3.47
N GLY A 276 3.76 15.55 -3.86
CA GLY A 276 2.86 14.51 -4.35
C GLY A 276 3.35 13.83 -5.63
N CYS A 277 4.02 14.55 -6.52
CA CYS A 277 4.55 14.03 -7.77
C CYS A 277 5.84 13.23 -7.62
N PHE A 278 6.74 13.65 -6.71
CA PHE A 278 8.13 13.23 -6.77
C PHE A 278 8.64 12.52 -5.50
N ALA A 279 7.86 12.46 -4.42
CA ALA A 279 8.19 11.60 -3.28
C ALA A 279 8.44 10.16 -3.75
N ASN A 280 9.51 9.52 -3.26
CA ASN A 280 9.97 8.20 -3.67
C ASN A 280 10.09 8.04 -5.21
N SER A 281 10.56 9.08 -5.91
CA SER A 281 10.65 9.10 -7.38
C SER A 281 9.31 8.83 -8.08
N GLY A 282 8.18 9.24 -7.49
CA GLY A 282 6.84 9.04 -8.03
C GLY A 282 6.31 7.60 -7.96
N GLN A 283 6.99 6.71 -7.25
CA GLN A 283 6.64 5.29 -7.13
C GLN A 283 5.70 5.02 -5.93
N ILE A 284 4.61 5.77 -5.86
CA ILE A 284 3.57 5.67 -4.82
C ILE A 284 2.21 5.58 -5.48
N CYS A 285 1.35 4.65 -5.04
CA CYS A 285 -0.01 4.47 -5.57
C CYS A 285 -0.88 5.75 -5.47
N MET A 286 -0.59 6.60 -4.47
CA MET A 286 -1.21 7.93 -4.28
C MET A 286 -0.47 9.06 -5.01
N SER A 287 0.65 8.78 -5.73
CA SER A 287 1.41 9.84 -6.40
C SER A 287 0.50 10.70 -7.26
N THR A 288 0.68 12.03 -7.21
CA THR A 288 -0.02 12.92 -8.14
C THR A 288 0.40 12.56 -9.56
N GLU A 289 -0.51 11.96 -10.31
CA GLU A 289 -0.27 11.47 -11.66
C GLU A 289 -0.77 12.45 -12.73
N ARG A 290 -1.81 13.24 -12.41
CA ARG A 290 -2.35 14.29 -13.25
C ARG A 290 -2.55 15.57 -12.44
N ILE A 291 -1.94 16.68 -12.88
CA ILE A 291 -2.21 18.00 -12.36
C ILE A 291 -3.26 18.64 -13.28
N VAL A 292 -4.44 18.90 -12.74
CA VAL A 292 -5.58 19.50 -13.46
C VAL A 292 -5.69 20.95 -13.00
N VAL A 293 -5.21 21.88 -13.81
CA VAL A 293 -5.07 23.29 -13.43
C VAL A 293 -6.00 24.19 -14.24
N ASP A 294 -6.68 25.13 -13.58
CA ASP A 294 -7.48 26.15 -14.25
C ASP A 294 -6.63 27.03 -15.16
N GLN A 295 -7.09 27.23 -16.39
CA GLN A 295 -6.37 27.97 -17.46
C GLN A 295 -5.97 29.39 -17.03
N LYS A 296 -6.72 30.04 -16.13
CA LYS A 296 -6.45 31.42 -15.68
C LYS A 296 -5.13 31.54 -14.91
N ILE A 297 -4.72 30.48 -14.18
CA ILE A 297 -3.51 30.47 -13.38
C ILE A 297 -2.45 29.49 -13.88
N ALA A 298 -2.77 28.72 -14.93
CA ALA A 298 -1.93 27.63 -15.43
C ALA A 298 -0.51 28.08 -15.76
N ASP A 299 -0.32 29.20 -16.46
CA ASP A 299 1.02 29.66 -16.86
C ASP A 299 1.90 30.02 -15.66
N ALA A 300 1.32 30.69 -14.65
CA ALA A 300 2.05 31.05 -13.44
C ALA A 300 2.40 29.82 -12.59
N PHE A 301 1.46 28.88 -12.43
CA PHE A 301 1.67 27.62 -11.72
C PHE A 301 2.72 26.77 -12.42
N VAL A 302 2.57 26.50 -13.70
CA VAL A 302 3.43 25.60 -14.49
C VAL A 302 4.88 26.11 -14.50
N LYS A 303 5.08 27.43 -14.64
CA LYS A 303 6.42 28.04 -14.57
C LYS A 303 7.13 27.75 -13.24
N GLN A 304 6.44 27.94 -12.12
CA GLN A 304 7.01 27.71 -10.79
C GLN A 304 7.20 26.22 -10.50
N PHE A 305 6.22 25.40 -10.89
CA PHE A 305 6.29 23.95 -10.69
C PHE A 305 7.43 23.30 -11.49
N ALA A 306 7.60 23.67 -12.77
CA ALA A 306 8.69 23.15 -13.59
C ALA A 306 10.07 23.56 -13.05
N ALA A 307 10.22 24.82 -12.58
CA ALA A 307 11.45 25.28 -11.96
C ALA A 307 11.77 24.50 -10.67
N LYS A 308 10.76 24.24 -9.83
CA LYS A 308 10.93 23.46 -8.60
C LYS A 308 11.26 22.00 -8.91
N ALA A 309 10.59 21.38 -9.87
CA ALA A 309 10.86 20.02 -10.31
C ALA A 309 12.28 19.86 -10.85
N ALA A 310 12.72 20.78 -11.71
CA ALA A 310 14.06 20.77 -12.29
C ALA A 310 15.19 20.90 -11.23
N ALA A 311 14.90 21.53 -10.09
CA ALA A 311 15.86 21.71 -9.01
C ALA A 311 15.97 20.50 -8.06
N LEU A 312 15.14 19.45 -8.21
CA LEU A 312 15.18 18.27 -7.34
C LEU A 312 16.44 17.42 -7.64
N PRO A 313 17.31 17.19 -6.64
CA PRO A 313 18.54 16.43 -6.86
C PRO A 313 18.23 14.95 -7.11
N VAL A 314 18.80 14.40 -8.18
CA VAL A 314 18.75 13.01 -8.58
C VAL A 314 20.09 12.38 -8.32
N GLY A 315 20.13 11.19 -7.71
CA GLY A 315 21.43 10.55 -7.47
C GLY A 315 21.33 9.18 -6.81
N ASP A 316 22.50 8.58 -6.63
CA ASP A 316 22.65 7.33 -5.89
C ASP A 316 22.54 7.62 -4.38
N PRO A 317 21.50 7.14 -3.69
CA PRO A 317 21.29 7.43 -2.28
C PRO A 317 22.32 6.80 -1.33
N ARG A 318 23.22 5.96 -1.83
CA ARG A 318 24.35 5.38 -1.08
C ARG A 318 25.53 6.33 -1.00
N LYS A 319 25.53 7.44 -1.77
CA LYS A 319 26.55 8.48 -1.76
C LYS A 319 26.20 9.58 -0.76
N PRO A 320 27.19 10.38 -0.30
CA PRO A 320 26.97 11.41 0.70
C PRO A 320 26.19 12.63 0.20
N ASP A 321 26.02 12.79 -1.11
CA ASP A 321 25.31 13.95 -1.70
C ASP A 321 23.82 13.91 -1.35
N PRO A 322 23.17 15.07 -1.16
CA PRO A 322 21.73 15.13 -0.95
C PRO A 322 20.97 14.58 -2.15
N VAL A 323 20.09 13.61 -1.93
CA VAL A 323 19.27 12.97 -2.97
C VAL A 323 17.80 13.04 -2.56
N VAL A 324 16.95 13.56 -3.44
CA VAL A 324 15.48 13.50 -3.33
C VAL A 324 14.92 12.38 -4.20
N LEU A 325 15.41 12.29 -5.43
CA LEU A 325 15.04 11.25 -6.38
C LEU A 325 16.14 10.18 -6.42
N GLY A 326 15.87 9.05 -5.79
CA GLY A 326 16.70 7.84 -5.88
C GLY A 326 16.39 7.06 -7.16
N SER A 327 16.76 5.77 -7.16
CA SER A 327 16.50 4.88 -8.30
C SER A 327 15.00 4.56 -8.43
N VAL A 328 14.53 4.45 -9.67
CA VAL A 328 13.32 3.66 -9.94
C VAL A 328 13.67 2.16 -9.84
N ILE A 329 12.64 1.33 -9.65
CA ILE A 329 12.83 -0.09 -9.27
C ILE A 329 13.59 -0.92 -10.30
N GLY A 330 13.63 -0.50 -11.55
CA GLY A 330 14.32 -1.22 -12.63
C GLY A 330 14.09 -0.59 -13.99
N MET A 331 14.77 -1.17 -15.00
CA MET A 331 14.74 -0.67 -16.37
C MET A 331 13.36 -0.70 -17.01
N ASN A 332 12.50 -1.66 -16.63
CA ASN A 332 11.12 -1.70 -17.12
C ASN A 332 10.33 -0.41 -16.82
N THR A 333 10.57 0.21 -15.65
CA THR A 333 9.97 1.51 -15.32
C THR A 333 10.52 2.62 -16.20
N VAL A 334 11.84 2.60 -16.46
CA VAL A 334 12.48 3.57 -17.36
C VAL A 334 11.91 3.48 -18.77
N GLU A 335 11.82 2.27 -19.32
CA GLU A 335 11.27 2.01 -20.65
C GLU A 335 9.82 2.46 -20.76
N HIS A 336 8.99 2.14 -19.76
CA HIS A 336 7.59 2.57 -19.70
C HIS A 336 7.48 4.10 -19.67
N CYS A 337 8.20 4.77 -18.77
CA CYS A 337 8.18 6.23 -18.66
C CYS A 337 8.68 6.90 -19.95
N ASN A 338 9.75 6.38 -20.55
CA ASN A 338 10.27 6.90 -21.83
C ASN A 338 9.23 6.77 -22.96
N ALA A 339 8.53 5.64 -23.04
CA ALA A 339 7.48 5.43 -24.04
C ALA A 339 6.27 6.39 -23.84
N LEU A 340 5.92 6.73 -22.58
CA LEU A 340 4.89 7.71 -22.28
C LEU A 340 5.33 9.13 -22.67
N ILE A 341 6.58 9.48 -22.46
CA ILE A 341 7.16 10.77 -22.90
C ILE A 341 7.11 10.89 -24.42
N ASP A 342 7.58 9.86 -25.13
CA ASP A 342 7.61 9.86 -26.60
C ASP A 342 6.21 9.99 -27.21
N ASP A 343 5.24 9.23 -26.68
CA ASP A 343 3.83 9.31 -27.12
C ASP A 343 3.24 10.72 -26.91
N ALA A 344 3.48 11.31 -25.72
CA ALA A 344 2.95 12.63 -25.40
C ALA A 344 3.54 13.72 -26.29
N LEU A 345 4.87 13.72 -26.47
CA LEU A 345 5.57 14.70 -27.33
C LEU A 345 5.13 14.58 -28.78
N ALA A 346 5.00 13.36 -29.31
CA ALA A 346 4.52 13.11 -30.66
C ALA A 346 3.08 13.63 -30.90
N LYS A 347 2.29 13.74 -29.84
CA LYS A 347 0.90 14.24 -29.88
C LYS A 347 0.76 15.71 -29.46
N GLY A 348 1.87 16.44 -29.28
CA GLY A 348 1.88 17.87 -29.07
C GLY A 348 1.99 18.36 -27.62
N ALA A 349 2.27 17.47 -26.66
CA ALA A 349 2.64 17.88 -25.31
C ALA A 349 3.96 18.68 -25.32
N LYS A 350 4.17 19.51 -24.30
CA LYS A 350 5.39 20.29 -24.14
C LYS A 350 6.21 19.77 -22.96
N LEU A 351 7.46 19.39 -23.21
CA LEU A 351 8.41 19.03 -22.15
C LEU A 351 8.90 20.32 -21.49
N LEU A 352 8.70 20.43 -20.17
CA LEU A 352 9.08 21.60 -19.39
C LEU A 352 10.40 21.42 -18.63
N CYS A 353 10.65 20.20 -18.14
CA CYS A 353 11.91 19.81 -17.49
C CYS A 353 12.06 18.28 -17.54
N GLY A 354 13.26 17.79 -17.25
CA GLY A 354 13.59 16.36 -17.25
C GLY A 354 13.66 15.80 -18.67
N GLY A 355 13.03 14.66 -18.90
CA GLY A 355 12.99 13.95 -20.16
C GLY A 355 13.35 12.48 -20.01
N LYS A 356 13.71 11.82 -21.13
CA LYS A 356 14.04 10.41 -21.16
C LYS A 356 15.33 10.10 -20.38
N ALA A 357 15.35 8.93 -19.76
CA ALA A 357 16.52 8.40 -19.05
C ALA A 357 17.06 7.14 -19.72
N SER A 358 18.36 6.89 -19.56
CA SER A 358 19.05 5.69 -20.06
C SER A 358 19.39 4.68 -18.94
N ASN A 359 19.13 5.05 -17.69
CA ASN A 359 19.34 4.23 -16.51
C ASN A 359 18.25 4.51 -15.47
N THR A 360 18.31 3.84 -14.33
CA THR A 360 17.29 3.92 -13.29
C THR A 360 17.28 5.23 -12.46
N LEU A 361 18.23 6.12 -12.68
CA LEU A 361 18.22 7.48 -12.11
C LEU A 361 17.52 8.42 -13.08
N MET A 362 16.22 8.61 -12.86
CA MET A 362 15.36 9.45 -13.70
C MET A 362 15.16 10.81 -13.06
N ALA A 363 15.36 11.88 -13.82
CA ALA A 363 15.05 13.23 -13.39
C ALA A 363 13.54 13.48 -13.30
N ALA A 364 13.12 14.40 -12.42
CA ALA A 364 11.76 14.89 -12.38
C ALA A 364 11.37 15.45 -13.77
N THR A 365 10.33 14.89 -14.35
CA THR A 365 9.90 15.19 -15.72
C THR A 365 8.47 15.70 -15.71
N VAL A 366 8.24 16.85 -16.33
CA VAL A 366 6.93 17.51 -16.41
C VAL A 366 6.55 17.74 -17.87
N LEU A 367 5.38 17.21 -18.24
CA LEU A 367 4.77 17.39 -19.56
C LEU A 367 3.52 18.26 -19.43
N ASP A 368 3.46 19.37 -20.18
CA ASP A 368 2.31 20.28 -20.21
C ASP A 368 1.49 20.12 -21.49
N HIS A 369 0.27 20.66 -21.50
CA HIS A 369 -0.70 20.54 -22.58
C HIS A 369 -1.06 19.09 -22.91
N VAL A 370 -1.14 18.24 -21.89
CA VAL A 370 -1.55 16.86 -22.07
C VAL A 370 -3.05 16.78 -22.31
N THR A 371 -3.44 15.92 -23.26
CA THR A 371 -4.83 15.71 -23.69
C THR A 371 -5.23 14.24 -23.54
N PRO A 372 -6.53 13.90 -23.54
CA PRO A 372 -7.01 12.52 -23.48
C PRO A 372 -6.52 11.59 -24.60
N ALA A 373 -6.01 12.13 -25.72
CA ALA A 373 -5.43 11.33 -26.79
C ALA A 373 -4.05 10.74 -26.46
N MET A 374 -3.42 11.19 -25.38
CA MET A 374 -2.08 10.80 -24.96
C MET A 374 -2.13 9.67 -23.93
N ARG A 375 -1.25 8.69 -24.04
CA ARG A 375 -1.21 7.54 -23.11
C ARG A 375 -1.01 7.97 -21.67
N ILE A 376 -0.14 8.95 -21.40
CA ILE A 376 0.14 9.45 -20.07
C ILE A 376 -1.08 10.06 -19.37
N TYR A 377 -2.13 10.43 -20.08
CA TYR A 377 -3.37 10.90 -19.50
C TYR A 377 -4.08 9.79 -18.71
N HIS A 378 -4.04 8.54 -19.21
CA HIS A 378 -4.76 7.39 -18.66
C HIS A 378 -3.86 6.40 -17.90
N GLU A 379 -2.65 6.14 -18.43
CA GLU A 379 -1.75 5.13 -17.88
C GLU A 379 -1.00 5.65 -16.66
N GLU A 380 -0.96 4.84 -15.59
CA GLU A 380 -0.14 5.09 -14.39
C GLU A 380 1.34 5.10 -14.78
N THR A 381 2.09 6.14 -14.40
CA THR A 381 3.53 6.20 -14.71
C THR A 381 4.37 5.40 -13.73
N PHE A 382 3.98 5.40 -12.47
CA PHE A 382 4.73 4.83 -11.34
C PHE A 382 6.22 5.18 -11.37
N GLY A 383 6.50 6.43 -11.74
CA GLY A 383 7.82 7.01 -11.93
C GLY A 383 7.79 8.53 -11.87
N PRO A 384 8.94 9.23 -11.99
CA PRO A 384 9.03 10.68 -11.81
C PRO A 384 8.62 11.46 -13.08
N VAL A 385 7.64 10.97 -13.84
CA VAL A 385 7.12 11.62 -15.05
C VAL A 385 5.67 11.99 -14.82
N LYS A 386 5.35 13.30 -14.89
CA LYS A 386 4.04 13.82 -14.52
C LYS A 386 3.47 14.73 -15.60
N CYS A 387 2.14 14.79 -15.67
CA CYS A 387 1.46 15.56 -16.70
C CYS A 387 0.56 16.66 -16.12
N VAL A 388 0.46 17.75 -16.88
CA VAL A 388 -0.42 18.88 -16.62
C VAL A 388 -1.51 18.93 -17.70
N VAL A 389 -2.77 18.95 -17.23
CA VAL A 389 -3.96 19.12 -18.04
C VAL A 389 -4.57 20.47 -17.71
N ARG A 390 -4.80 21.31 -18.68
CA ARG A 390 -5.38 22.63 -18.53
C ARG A 390 -6.89 22.58 -18.78
N VAL A 391 -7.67 23.19 -17.89
CA VAL A 391 -9.14 23.15 -17.90
C VAL A 391 -9.75 24.53 -17.70
N ASN A 392 -11.03 24.70 -18.09
CA ASN A 392 -11.76 25.94 -17.92
C ASN A 392 -12.87 25.77 -16.87
N GLY A 393 -12.58 26.16 -15.64
CA GLY A 393 -13.52 26.14 -14.54
C GLY A 393 -13.75 24.77 -13.90
N VAL A 394 -14.61 24.78 -12.88
CA VAL A 394 -14.82 23.65 -11.97
C VAL A 394 -15.39 22.40 -12.65
N ASP A 395 -16.36 22.57 -13.55
CA ASP A 395 -17.05 21.41 -14.14
C ASP A 395 -16.13 20.61 -15.06
N GLU A 396 -15.30 21.30 -15.86
CA GLU A 396 -14.29 20.63 -16.67
C GLU A 396 -13.20 19.99 -15.81
N ALA A 397 -12.79 20.65 -14.71
CA ALA A 397 -11.83 20.10 -13.77
C ALA A 397 -12.32 18.80 -13.14
N VAL A 398 -13.59 18.75 -12.67
CA VAL A 398 -14.19 17.55 -12.12
C VAL A 398 -14.34 16.45 -13.16
N ALA A 399 -14.80 16.80 -14.36
CA ALA A 399 -14.90 15.84 -15.46
C ALA A 399 -13.54 15.22 -15.79
N CYS A 400 -12.50 16.06 -15.92
CA CYS A 400 -11.13 15.58 -16.12
C CYS A 400 -10.64 14.71 -14.97
N ALA A 401 -10.86 15.10 -13.71
CA ALA A 401 -10.43 14.33 -12.55
C ALA A 401 -11.04 12.92 -12.52
N ASN A 402 -12.30 12.78 -12.93
CA ASN A 402 -13.05 11.52 -12.93
C ASN A 402 -12.84 10.66 -14.19
N ASP A 403 -12.25 11.23 -15.25
CA ASP A 403 -12.02 10.53 -16.51
C ASP A 403 -10.83 9.58 -16.42
N ASN A 404 -10.97 8.52 -15.64
CA ASN A 404 -10.03 7.40 -15.56
C ASN A 404 -10.66 6.18 -14.87
N GLU A 405 -10.02 5.02 -15.02
CA GLU A 405 -10.46 3.76 -14.39
C GLU A 405 -10.16 3.67 -12.89
N TYR A 406 -9.29 4.53 -12.36
CA TYR A 406 -8.83 4.52 -10.98
C TYR A 406 -9.63 5.46 -10.07
N GLY A 407 -9.44 5.32 -8.77
CA GLY A 407 -10.07 6.16 -7.76
C GLY A 407 -9.45 5.94 -6.37
N LEU A 408 -8.11 6.03 -6.24
CA LEU A 408 -7.46 5.86 -4.93
C LEU A 408 -7.44 7.19 -4.17
N SER A 409 -6.64 8.14 -4.63
CA SER A 409 -6.42 9.43 -3.96
C SER A 409 -6.65 10.58 -4.93
N SER A 410 -7.00 11.74 -4.39
CA SER A 410 -7.16 13.00 -5.11
C SER A 410 -6.84 14.19 -4.20
N ALA A 411 -6.64 15.36 -4.80
CA ALA A 411 -6.48 16.62 -4.06
C ALA A 411 -7.16 17.79 -4.78
N VAL A 412 -7.58 18.79 -4.00
CA VAL A 412 -8.15 20.03 -4.52
C VAL A 412 -7.49 21.21 -3.81
N PHE A 413 -6.90 22.14 -4.56
CA PHE A 413 -6.35 23.39 -4.06
C PHE A 413 -7.24 24.56 -4.44
N GLY A 414 -7.61 25.39 -3.46
CA GLY A 414 -8.41 26.60 -3.63
C GLY A 414 -8.41 27.42 -2.35
N ALA A 415 -8.40 28.75 -2.47
CA ALA A 415 -8.44 29.66 -1.32
C ALA A 415 -9.81 29.67 -0.66
N ASP A 416 -10.90 29.58 -1.44
CA ASP A 416 -12.26 29.36 -0.92
C ASP A 416 -12.41 27.88 -0.53
N ILE A 417 -12.26 27.60 0.78
CA ILE A 417 -12.34 26.24 1.32
C ILE A 417 -13.71 25.60 1.08
N ALA A 418 -14.81 26.35 1.13
CA ALA A 418 -16.14 25.82 0.88
C ALA A 418 -16.31 25.39 -0.58
N ARG A 419 -15.80 26.17 -1.51
CA ARG A 419 -15.76 25.84 -2.94
C ARG A 419 -14.87 24.62 -3.19
N ALA A 420 -13.66 24.60 -2.64
CA ALA A 420 -12.72 23.48 -2.79
C ALA A 420 -13.31 22.17 -2.23
N PHE A 421 -13.97 22.22 -1.06
CA PHE A 421 -14.65 21.08 -0.48
C PHE A 421 -15.82 20.58 -1.35
N ASN A 422 -16.61 21.49 -1.93
CA ASN A 422 -17.68 21.11 -2.85
C ASN A 422 -17.14 20.44 -4.12
N VAL A 423 -15.98 20.86 -4.62
CA VAL A 423 -15.28 20.17 -5.73
C VAL A 423 -14.80 18.80 -5.29
N ALA A 424 -14.15 18.68 -4.13
CA ALA A 424 -13.66 17.43 -3.58
C ALA A 424 -14.75 16.36 -3.47
N ARG A 425 -15.97 16.73 -3.06
CA ARG A 425 -17.12 15.82 -2.97
C ARG A 425 -17.61 15.26 -4.31
N ARG A 426 -17.18 15.85 -5.43
CA ARG A 426 -17.57 15.45 -6.79
C ARG A 426 -16.52 14.56 -7.45
N ILE A 427 -15.37 14.35 -6.80
CA ILE A 427 -14.28 13.49 -7.33
C ILE A 427 -14.46 12.07 -6.86
N ASP A 428 -14.44 11.11 -7.79
CA ASP A 428 -14.57 9.68 -7.53
C ASP A 428 -13.26 9.08 -7.02
N SER A 429 -12.99 9.24 -5.73
CA SER A 429 -11.81 8.67 -5.07
C SER A 429 -12.14 8.19 -3.67
N GLY A 430 -11.38 7.22 -3.17
CA GLY A 430 -11.49 6.75 -1.78
C GLY A 430 -10.92 7.75 -0.78
N ILE A 431 -10.00 8.61 -1.23
CA ILE A 431 -9.28 9.60 -0.43
C ILE A 431 -9.29 10.92 -1.21
N CYS A 432 -9.60 12.04 -0.53
CA CYS A 432 -9.51 13.37 -1.13
C CYS A 432 -9.02 14.38 -0.09
N HIS A 433 -8.03 15.18 -0.46
CA HIS A 433 -7.44 16.21 0.41
C HIS A 433 -7.74 17.61 -0.13
N VAL A 434 -8.18 18.52 0.73
CA VAL A 434 -8.33 19.95 0.40
C VAL A 434 -7.11 20.68 0.92
N ASN A 435 -6.42 21.42 0.03
CA ASN A 435 -5.18 22.15 0.30
C ASN A 435 -4.05 21.28 0.89
N GLY A 436 -4.02 20.01 0.51
CA GLY A 436 -2.98 19.03 0.83
C GLY A 436 -2.61 18.19 -0.39
N PRO A 437 -1.45 17.52 -0.41
CA PRO A 437 -1.03 16.67 -1.52
C PRO A 437 -1.88 15.39 -1.61
N THR A 438 -1.86 14.71 -2.76
CA THR A 438 -2.50 13.40 -2.92
C THR A 438 -1.80 12.30 -2.12
N VAL A 439 -0.51 12.48 -1.83
CA VAL A 439 0.29 11.58 -0.99
C VAL A 439 0.15 11.97 0.47
N HIS A 440 -0.76 11.33 1.15
CA HIS A 440 -0.99 11.50 2.59
C HIS A 440 -1.56 10.22 3.18
N ASP A 441 -1.03 9.78 4.31
CA ASP A 441 -1.46 8.56 5.01
C ASP A 441 -1.27 8.72 6.51
N GLU A 442 -2.26 8.25 7.27
CA GLU A 442 -2.23 8.20 8.72
C GLU A 442 -2.78 6.86 9.20
N ALA A 443 -2.23 6.34 10.29
CA ALA A 443 -2.50 4.97 10.77
C ALA A 443 -3.97 4.66 11.05
N GLN A 444 -4.74 5.66 11.51
CA GLN A 444 -6.15 5.52 11.90
C GLN A 444 -7.14 5.77 10.75
N MET A 445 -6.67 6.30 9.61
CA MET A 445 -7.55 6.68 8.50
C MET A 445 -8.01 5.48 7.65
N PRO A 446 -9.25 5.52 7.11
CA PRO A 446 -9.78 4.44 6.26
C PRO A 446 -9.14 4.48 4.87
N PHE A 447 -7.97 3.85 4.72
CA PHE A 447 -7.16 3.85 3.52
C PHE A 447 -7.67 2.83 2.50
N GLY A 448 -7.91 3.25 1.27
CA GLY A 448 -8.28 2.38 0.14
C GLY A 448 -9.01 3.13 -0.96
N GLY A 449 -9.06 2.53 -2.15
CA GLY A 449 -9.62 3.09 -3.36
C GLY A 449 -11.04 2.64 -3.68
N VAL A 450 -11.58 3.22 -4.75
CA VAL A 450 -12.80 2.81 -5.45
C VAL A 450 -12.46 2.49 -6.90
N LYS A 451 -13.42 2.01 -7.68
CA LYS A 451 -13.21 1.67 -9.11
C LYS A 451 -12.07 0.66 -9.28
N GLY A 452 -11.17 0.88 -10.25
CA GLY A 452 -10.01 0.04 -10.53
C GLY A 452 -8.88 0.09 -9.48
N SER A 453 -8.98 0.98 -8.49
CA SER A 453 -8.00 1.09 -7.40
C SER A 453 -8.25 0.13 -6.23
N GLY A 454 -9.32 -0.67 -6.26
CA GLY A 454 -9.50 -1.77 -5.33
C GLY A 454 -10.80 -1.78 -4.56
N MET A 455 -10.84 -2.58 -3.50
CA MET A 455 -12.02 -2.79 -2.64
C MET A 455 -11.59 -3.05 -1.20
N GLY A 456 -12.48 -2.75 -0.24
CA GLY A 456 -12.17 -2.81 1.19
C GLY A 456 -11.35 -1.62 1.66
N ARG A 457 -11.04 -1.58 2.95
CA ARG A 457 -10.26 -0.50 3.57
C ARG A 457 -9.30 -1.04 4.61
N PHE A 458 -8.10 -0.46 4.65
CA PHE A 458 -7.19 -0.59 5.77
C PHE A 458 -7.42 0.55 6.77
N GLY A 459 -6.81 0.42 7.96
CA GLY A 459 -6.79 1.46 9.00
C GLY A 459 -8.06 1.55 9.83
N GLY A 460 -7.89 1.91 11.11
CA GLY A 460 -8.95 2.17 12.05
C GLY A 460 -10.04 1.10 12.13
N LYS A 461 -11.27 1.53 12.40
CA LYS A 461 -12.45 0.63 12.49
C LYS A 461 -12.78 -0.07 11.17
N ALA A 462 -12.46 0.56 10.03
CA ALA A 462 -12.68 -0.04 8.73
C ALA A 462 -11.83 -1.31 8.55
N GLY A 463 -10.54 -1.24 8.91
CA GLY A 463 -9.67 -2.42 8.90
C GLY A 463 -10.11 -3.52 9.88
N VAL A 464 -10.64 -3.15 11.05
CA VAL A 464 -11.22 -4.14 11.98
C VAL A 464 -12.40 -4.90 11.34
N ALA A 465 -13.24 -4.20 10.57
CA ALA A 465 -14.36 -4.85 9.87
C ALA A 465 -13.89 -5.88 8.84
N GLU A 466 -12.79 -5.58 8.13
CA GLU A 466 -12.23 -6.48 7.11
C GLU A 466 -11.62 -7.76 7.70
N PHE A 467 -11.03 -7.69 8.89
CA PHE A 467 -10.29 -8.80 9.51
C PHE A 467 -11.03 -9.49 10.66
N THR A 468 -12.34 -9.26 10.80
CA THR A 468 -13.20 -9.95 11.76
C THR A 468 -14.44 -10.53 11.10
N GLU A 469 -15.00 -11.59 11.70
CA GLU A 469 -16.35 -12.07 11.37
C GLU A 469 -17.37 -11.46 12.35
N LEU A 470 -18.48 -10.97 11.83
CA LEU A 470 -19.63 -10.57 12.64
C LEU A 470 -20.59 -11.75 12.76
N ARG A 471 -20.78 -12.21 14.00
CA ARG A 471 -21.64 -13.37 14.30
C ARG A 471 -22.86 -12.94 15.11
N TRP A 472 -24.03 -13.28 14.63
CA TRP A 472 -25.26 -13.12 15.41
C TRP A 472 -25.40 -14.27 16.41
N ILE A 473 -25.53 -13.92 17.71
CA ILE A 473 -25.77 -14.87 18.82
C ILE A 473 -27.04 -14.44 19.53
N THR A 474 -27.94 -15.39 19.82
CA THR A 474 -29.10 -15.18 20.70
C THR A 474 -28.98 -16.01 21.94
N LEU A 475 -29.33 -15.43 23.08
CA LEU A 475 -29.50 -16.13 24.35
C LEU A 475 -31.00 -16.06 24.74
N GLN A 476 -31.69 -17.21 24.71
CA GLN A 476 -33.07 -17.32 25.09
C GLN A 476 -33.16 -17.55 26.60
N THR A 477 -33.74 -16.62 27.35
CA THR A 477 -33.79 -16.63 28.81
C THR A 477 -35.07 -17.27 29.36
N ILE A 478 -36.10 -17.43 28.53
CA ILE A 478 -37.38 -18.11 28.87
C ILE A 478 -37.69 -19.12 27.74
N PRO A 479 -38.46 -20.21 28.08
CA PRO A 479 -38.88 -21.16 27.06
C PRO A 479 -39.63 -20.50 25.90
N ARG A 480 -39.28 -20.85 24.67
CA ARG A 480 -39.99 -20.39 23.48
C ARG A 480 -41.10 -21.36 23.10
N HIS A 481 -42.26 -20.82 22.75
CA HIS A 481 -43.33 -21.62 22.18
C HIS A 481 -43.07 -21.90 20.70
N TYR A 482 -43.22 -23.13 20.28
CA TYR A 482 -43.16 -23.59 18.90
C TYR A 482 -44.50 -24.07 18.41
N PRO A 483 -44.83 -23.86 17.12
CA PRO A 483 -46.18 -24.18 16.61
C PRO A 483 -46.45 -25.68 16.39
N PHE A 484 -45.48 -26.55 16.65
CA PHE A 484 -45.60 -28.00 16.52
C PHE A 484 -44.75 -28.72 17.55
#